data_1db1bef8b64dedca760aa3441de8b508
#
_entry.id   1db1bef8b64dedca760aa3441de8b508
#
_cell.length_a   1.000
_cell.length_b   1.000
_cell.length_c   1.000
_cell.angle_alpha   90.00
_cell.angle_beta   90.00
_cell.angle_gamma   90.00
#
_symmetry.space_group_name_H-M   'P 1'
#
loop_
_entity.id
_entity.type
_entity.pdbx_description
1 polymer ?
#
loop_
_entity_poly.entity_id
_entity_poly.type
_entity_poly.pdbx_seq_one_letter_code
_entity_poly.pdbx_strand_id
1 'polypeptide(L)'
;MVKAFGLSKPNLLHTQPHNNMKSKILLALSLLFMPLISSAQQAVDLGQVALSKWRIGTGNYSGIASLGNNRYAVVSDKEITDGFFTFLIDQNATTGAIESVYLESFKGNSSPKVSAATGISVRDCEGIAYFPPAGTVFIAGEGDQKILEYNMNGQPTGRELTVPKIFGLGNIVPNYGFESLAYCPTTHRFWTTTESTLLKDGNAAGPMHPGEQNLLRLQSFRDDLLPIAQYAYRMDRGKADDFGKIYVYGVSEIATLPDGRLLVMEREADISNGYLSSQCTCKIFMVNPQESWMIDSSTDLQKLDPNKFMTKRLIATFTTHMTPFKQNFANYEGMCLGRQLNDGRQTLLLISDSQGGYGKGPVHLKDYIRVLILPDF
;
A
#
# COMPACT_ATOMS: atom_id res chain seq x y z
N MET A 1 -30.88 -74.62 16.61
CA MET A 1 -31.28 -75.66 15.63
C MET A 1 -30.54 -75.37 14.34
N VAL A 2 -29.42 -76.06 14.05
CA VAL A 2 -29.33 -77.33 13.27
C VAL A 2 -29.84 -77.12 11.84
N LYS A 3 -29.07 -77.19 10.80
CA LYS A 3 -28.11 -78.06 10.10
C LYS A 3 -27.72 -77.37 8.81
N ALA A 4 -26.55 -77.22 8.31
CA ALA A 4 -25.53 -78.20 7.84
C ALA A 4 -25.77 -78.84 6.45
N PHE A 5 -24.68 -78.88 5.67
CA PHE A 5 -24.32 -79.67 4.47
C PHE A 5 -24.73 -79.06 3.12
N GLY A 6 -23.92 -79.06 2.09
CA GLY A 6 -22.71 -79.83 1.83
C GLY A 6 -21.97 -79.43 0.53
N LEU A 7 -20.83 -79.97 0.45
CA LEU A 7 -19.75 -79.92 -0.53
C LEU A 7 -20.10 -80.28 -1.97
N SER A 8 -19.47 -79.68 -2.98
CA SER A 8 -18.69 -80.42 -3.99
C SER A 8 -17.88 -79.52 -4.91
N LYS A 9 -16.57 -79.76 -5.02
CA LYS A 9 -15.65 -79.50 -6.14
C LYS A 9 -15.74 -80.70 -7.08
N PRO A 10 -15.15 -80.74 -8.32
CA PRO A 10 -14.21 -79.86 -8.97
C PRO A 10 -14.50 -79.63 -10.50
N ASN A 11 -13.75 -78.77 -11.19
CA ASN A 11 -12.93 -79.22 -12.33
C ASN A 11 -12.15 -78.02 -12.96
N LEU A 12 -10.86 -78.30 -13.16
CA LEU A 12 -9.92 -77.51 -13.96
C LEU A 12 -10.28 -77.51 -15.45
N LEU A 13 -10.03 -76.37 -16.09
CA LEU A 13 -9.57 -76.35 -17.49
C LEU A 13 -8.70 -75.09 -17.73
N HIS A 14 -7.49 -75.36 -18.21
CA HIS A 14 -6.49 -74.44 -18.72
C HIS A 14 -7.00 -73.61 -19.87
N THR A 15 -6.72 -72.32 -19.91
CA THR A 15 -6.41 -71.60 -21.14
C THR A 15 -5.41 -70.48 -20.86
N GLN A 16 -4.51 -70.31 -21.81
CA GLN A 16 -3.27 -69.53 -21.83
C GLN A 16 -3.48 -68.00 -21.89
N PRO A 17 -2.43 -67.17 -21.66
CA PRO A 17 -2.52 -65.74 -21.51
C PRO A 17 -2.48 -65.04 -22.86
N HIS A 18 -3.46 -64.20 -23.16
CA HIS A 18 -3.37 -63.19 -24.22
C HIS A 18 -2.77 -61.87 -23.69
N ASN A 19 -1.60 -61.55 -24.26
CA ASN A 19 -0.91 -60.33 -24.13
C ASN A 19 -1.81 -59.09 -24.40
N ASN A 20 -2.07 -58.27 -23.41
CA ASN A 20 -2.64 -56.94 -23.57
C ASN A 20 -1.55 -55.87 -23.51
N MET A 21 -0.90 -55.64 -24.66
CA MET A 21 0.14 -54.60 -24.88
C MET A 21 -0.49 -53.25 -25.21
N LYS A 22 -1.80 -53.06 -25.02
CA LYS A 22 -2.49 -51.78 -25.30
C LYS A 22 -2.78 -50.91 -24.07
N SER A 23 -2.51 -51.41 -22.86
CA SER A 23 -2.84 -50.69 -21.64
C SER A 23 -1.68 -49.85 -21.05
N LYS A 24 -0.45 -49.94 -21.58
CA LYS A 24 0.70 -49.21 -21.06
C LYS A 24 1.02 -47.88 -21.80
N ILE A 25 0.35 -47.57 -22.87
CA ILE A 25 0.55 -46.34 -23.66
C ILE A 25 -0.39 -45.22 -23.22
N LEU A 26 -1.50 -45.52 -22.53
CA LEU A 26 -2.45 -44.50 -22.06
C LEU A 26 -2.11 -43.86 -20.72
N LEU A 27 -1.15 -44.42 -19.97
CA LEU A 27 -0.73 -43.88 -18.68
C LEU A 27 0.45 -42.90 -18.79
N ALA A 28 1.11 -42.83 -19.93
CA ALA A 28 2.27 -41.95 -20.13
C ALA A 28 1.92 -40.59 -20.72
N LEU A 29 0.68 -40.37 -21.19
CA LEU A 29 0.25 -39.09 -21.77
C LEU A 29 -0.55 -38.20 -20.81
N SER A 30 -0.91 -38.68 -19.63
CA SER A 30 -1.64 -37.87 -18.62
C SER A 30 -0.73 -37.09 -17.65
N LEU A 31 0.59 -37.23 -17.77
CA LEU A 31 1.57 -36.57 -16.92
C LEU A 31 2.18 -35.27 -17.52
N LEU A 32 1.69 -34.84 -18.69
CA LEU A 32 2.25 -33.65 -19.39
C LEU A 32 1.34 -32.42 -19.40
N PHE A 33 0.22 -32.44 -18.68
CA PHE A 33 -0.60 -31.27 -18.41
C PHE A 33 -0.78 -31.09 -16.90
N MET A 34 0.32 -30.97 -16.15
CA MET A 34 0.27 -30.17 -14.93
C MET A 34 0.17 -28.72 -15.40
N PRO A 35 -0.92 -27.98 -15.06
CA PRO A 35 -0.87 -26.54 -15.21
C PRO A 35 0.34 -26.10 -14.37
N LEU A 36 1.28 -25.40 -15.01
CA LEU A 36 2.22 -24.57 -14.31
C LEU A 36 1.36 -23.56 -13.54
N ILE A 37 1.00 -23.89 -12.31
CA ILE A 37 0.51 -22.90 -11.36
C ILE A 37 1.72 -22.03 -11.15
N SER A 38 1.84 -20.97 -11.95
CA SER A 38 2.73 -19.87 -11.70
C SER A 38 2.34 -19.35 -10.32
N SER A 39 3.06 -19.77 -9.29
CA SER A 39 2.95 -19.11 -7.98
C SER A 39 3.24 -17.65 -8.25
N ALA A 40 2.27 -16.78 -8.00
CA ALA A 40 2.44 -15.35 -8.18
C ALA A 40 3.70 -14.97 -7.41
N GLN A 41 4.73 -14.55 -8.15
CA GLN A 41 6.03 -14.22 -7.57
C GLN A 41 5.84 -13.04 -6.63
N GLN A 42 6.18 -13.20 -5.36
CA GLN A 42 6.09 -12.15 -4.36
C GLN A 42 7.36 -11.30 -4.38
N ALA A 43 7.27 -10.07 -3.88
CA ALA A 43 8.41 -9.21 -3.69
C ALA A 43 9.39 -9.80 -2.66
N VAL A 44 10.68 -9.55 -2.86
CA VAL A 44 11.72 -9.90 -1.89
C VAL A 44 11.85 -8.77 -0.88
N ASP A 45 11.59 -9.05 0.38
CA ASP A 45 11.68 -8.09 1.48
C ASP A 45 13.12 -8.05 2.03
N LEU A 46 13.81 -6.91 1.87
CA LEU A 46 15.15 -6.68 2.42
C LEU A 46 15.13 -6.22 3.87
N GLY A 47 13.93 -6.07 4.46
CA GLY A 47 13.74 -5.59 5.83
C GLY A 47 13.80 -4.08 5.96
N GLN A 48 13.79 -3.60 7.20
CA GLN A 48 13.75 -2.18 7.53
C GLN A 48 15.03 -1.74 8.24
N VAL A 49 15.40 -0.47 8.02
CA VAL A 49 16.53 0.18 8.68
C VAL A 49 16.05 1.48 9.32
N ALA A 50 16.36 1.69 10.59
CA ALA A 50 16.00 2.93 11.28
C ALA A 50 16.79 4.12 10.73
N LEU A 51 16.12 5.25 10.47
CA LEU A 51 16.74 6.49 10.00
C LEU A 51 17.75 7.04 10.99
N SER A 52 17.59 6.76 12.29
CA SER A 52 18.55 7.10 13.33
C SER A 52 19.95 6.51 13.13
N LYS A 53 20.10 5.43 12.32
CA LYS A 53 21.41 4.91 11.88
C LYS A 53 22.26 6.01 11.21
N TRP A 54 21.62 6.92 10.51
CA TRP A 54 22.26 8.04 9.82
C TRP A 54 22.09 9.37 10.56
N ARG A 55 21.76 9.32 11.86
CA ARG A 55 21.54 10.50 12.73
C ARG A 55 20.39 11.40 12.28
N ILE A 56 19.43 10.85 11.56
CA ILE A 56 18.19 11.52 11.21
C ILE A 56 17.24 11.33 12.39
N GLY A 57 16.69 12.44 12.88
CA GLY A 57 15.72 12.46 13.97
C GLY A 57 14.35 11.94 13.53
N THR A 58 13.46 11.81 14.50
CA THR A 58 12.05 11.49 14.25
C THR A 58 11.35 12.63 13.52
N GLY A 59 10.57 12.32 12.48
CA GLY A 59 10.02 13.32 11.58
C GLY A 59 8.56 13.12 11.21
N ASN A 60 7.84 12.13 11.75
CA ASN A 60 6.45 11.83 11.35
C ASN A 60 6.28 11.79 9.83
N TYR A 61 7.11 10.98 9.16
CA TYR A 61 7.16 10.96 7.69
C TYR A 61 5.99 10.14 7.13
N SER A 62 5.10 10.81 6.38
CA SER A 62 3.87 10.21 5.85
C SER A 62 3.98 9.81 4.39
N GLY A 63 4.43 10.69 3.49
CA GLY A 63 4.52 10.42 2.06
C GLY A 63 5.94 10.55 1.51
N ILE A 64 6.26 9.81 0.43
CA ILE A 64 7.56 9.86 -0.25
C ILE A 64 7.40 9.80 -1.78
N ALA A 65 8.13 10.66 -2.50
CA ALA A 65 8.18 10.67 -3.96
C ALA A 65 9.62 10.75 -4.48
N SER A 66 9.93 10.00 -5.53
CA SER A 66 11.25 10.08 -6.19
C SER A 66 11.34 11.33 -7.05
N LEU A 67 12.40 12.11 -6.85
CA LEU A 67 12.78 13.27 -7.67
C LEU A 67 13.81 12.91 -8.75
N GLY A 68 14.22 11.63 -8.81
CA GLY A 68 15.32 11.16 -9.62
C GLY A 68 16.70 11.35 -8.96
N ASN A 69 17.73 10.72 -9.50
CA ASN A 69 19.12 10.82 -9.03
C ASN A 69 19.30 10.57 -7.53
N ASN A 70 18.66 9.52 -7.00
CA ASN A 70 18.65 9.13 -5.59
C ASN A 70 18.12 10.21 -4.64
N ARG A 71 17.47 11.26 -5.15
CA ARG A 71 16.82 12.31 -4.37
C ARG A 71 15.33 12.03 -4.24
N TYR A 72 14.79 12.27 -3.05
CA TYR A 72 13.40 12.02 -2.70
C TYR A 72 12.80 13.22 -1.98
N ALA A 73 11.56 13.53 -2.27
CA ALA A 73 10.73 14.46 -1.50
C ALA A 73 9.90 13.66 -0.49
N VAL A 74 9.85 14.11 0.75
CA VAL A 74 9.15 13.43 1.86
C VAL A 74 8.33 14.46 2.62
N VAL A 75 7.04 14.21 2.78
CA VAL A 75 6.17 15.04 3.63
C VAL A 75 6.13 14.52 5.05
N SER A 76 5.74 15.39 5.98
CA SER A 76 5.47 15.10 7.36
C SER A 76 4.15 15.73 7.76
N ASP A 77 3.30 14.97 8.42
CA ASP A 77 1.98 15.38 8.87
C ASP A 77 2.01 16.38 10.02
N LYS A 78 3.09 16.43 10.81
CA LYS A 78 3.21 17.24 12.02
C LYS A 78 4.11 18.49 11.88
N GLU A 79 4.44 18.89 10.65
CA GLU A 79 5.22 20.10 10.43
C GLU A 79 4.38 21.37 10.67
N ILE A 80 5.05 22.41 11.16
CA ILE A 80 4.43 23.72 11.39
C ILE A 80 4.04 24.36 10.06
N THR A 81 4.87 24.16 9.04
CA THR A 81 4.63 24.66 7.69
C THR A 81 4.34 23.53 6.73
N ASP A 82 3.36 23.71 5.85
CA ASP A 82 3.19 22.83 4.72
C ASP A 82 4.42 22.92 3.79
N GLY A 83 4.88 21.75 3.34
CA GLY A 83 6.11 21.64 2.58
C GLY A 83 6.62 20.20 2.57
N PHE A 84 7.90 20.04 2.29
CA PHE A 84 8.51 18.71 2.21
C PHE A 84 10.00 18.73 2.56
N PHE A 85 10.48 17.62 3.07
CA PHE A 85 11.91 17.35 3.23
C PHE A 85 12.50 16.85 1.91
N THR A 86 13.78 17.11 1.68
CA THR A 86 14.57 16.46 0.62
C THR A 86 15.58 15.50 1.24
N PHE A 87 15.55 14.26 0.78
CA PHE A 87 16.45 13.19 1.19
C PHE A 87 17.30 12.74 0.01
N LEU A 88 18.57 12.38 0.28
CA LEU A 88 19.36 11.53 -0.59
C LEU A 88 19.36 10.12 0.00
N ILE A 89 18.94 9.13 -0.81
CA ILE A 89 18.85 7.74 -0.39
C ILE A 89 19.64 6.90 -1.41
N ASP A 90 20.82 6.46 -1.00
CA ASP A 90 21.65 5.63 -1.84
C ASP A 90 21.34 4.15 -1.62
N GLN A 91 21.03 3.47 -2.71
CA GLN A 91 20.81 2.02 -2.73
C GLN A 91 21.92 1.35 -3.54
N ASN A 92 22.37 0.20 -3.07
CA ASN A 92 23.26 -0.67 -3.82
C ASN A 92 22.61 -1.12 -5.14
N ALA A 93 23.28 -0.92 -6.26
CA ALA A 93 22.74 -1.18 -7.58
C ALA A 93 22.49 -2.67 -7.88
N THR A 94 23.10 -3.57 -7.13
CA THR A 94 22.97 -5.02 -7.32
C THR A 94 22.02 -5.65 -6.32
N THR A 95 22.10 -5.24 -5.05
CA THR A 95 21.33 -5.87 -3.97
C THR A 95 20.05 -5.10 -3.59
N GLY A 96 19.96 -3.81 -3.94
CA GLY A 96 18.86 -2.92 -3.53
C GLY A 96 18.96 -2.42 -2.09
N ALA A 97 19.92 -2.90 -1.30
CA ALA A 97 20.06 -2.50 0.11
C ALA A 97 20.39 -1.00 0.26
N ILE A 98 19.88 -0.37 1.32
CA ILE A 98 20.21 1.03 1.63
C ILE A 98 21.65 1.12 2.13
N GLU A 99 22.48 1.89 1.43
CA GLU A 99 23.87 2.17 1.78
C GLU A 99 23.99 3.42 2.64
N SER A 100 23.29 4.50 2.26
CA SER A 100 23.26 5.75 3.01
C SER A 100 21.93 6.47 2.87
N VAL A 101 21.60 7.27 3.90
CA VAL A 101 20.52 8.23 3.86
C VAL A 101 21.02 9.56 4.42
N TYR A 102 20.74 10.62 3.72
CA TYR A 102 21.10 11.97 4.12
C TYR A 102 19.88 12.89 3.99
N LEU A 103 19.52 13.58 5.07
CA LEU A 103 18.51 14.64 5.07
C LEU A 103 19.17 15.94 4.62
N GLU A 104 18.81 16.44 3.43
CA GLU A 104 19.41 17.66 2.89
C GLU A 104 18.81 18.92 3.51
N SER A 105 17.48 19.07 3.47
CA SER A 105 16.78 20.27 3.95
C SER A 105 15.28 20.08 3.99
N PHE A 106 14.60 20.92 4.75
CA PHE A 106 13.16 21.15 4.64
C PHE A 106 12.90 22.31 3.68
N LYS A 107 11.86 22.17 2.84
CA LYS A 107 11.34 23.17 1.91
C LYS A 107 9.91 23.48 2.34
N GLY A 108 9.70 24.67 2.91
CA GLY A 108 8.41 25.04 3.51
C GLY A 108 7.80 26.30 2.94
N ASN A 109 6.50 26.45 3.14
CA ASN A 109 5.76 27.65 2.78
C ASN A 109 6.15 28.80 3.73
N SER A 110 6.49 29.97 3.15
CA SER A 110 6.87 31.17 3.93
C SER A 110 5.70 31.81 4.67
N SER A 111 4.45 31.47 4.32
CA SER A 111 3.23 32.00 4.93
C SER A 111 2.24 30.89 5.24
N PRO A 112 2.59 29.97 6.15
CA PRO A 112 1.75 28.82 6.45
C PRO A 112 0.48 29.24 7.18
N LYS A 113 -0.60 28.47 6.97
CA LYS A 113 -1.78 28.52 7.82
C LYS A 113 -1.62 27.46 8.90
N VAL A 114 -1.70 27.88 10.17
CA VAL A 114 -1.50 27.02 11.33
C VAL A 114 -2.81 26.90 12.09
N SER A 115 -3.14 25.69 12.52
CA SER A 115 -4.29 25.43 13.40
C SER A 115 -4.03 26.03 14.79
N ALA A 116 -4.97 26.83 15.30
CA ALA A 116 -4.89 27.36 16.65
C ALA A 116 -4.95 26.27 17.74
N ALA A 117 -5.53 25.12 17.44
CA ALA A 117 -5.67 24.00 18.37
C ALA A 117 -4.40 23.15 18.49
N THR A 118 -3.71 22.91 17.38
CA THR A 118 -2.59 21.95 17.31
C THR A 118 -1.23 22.62 17.14
N GLY A 119 -1.18 23.86 16.63
CA GLY A 119 0.07 24.56 16.31
C GLY A 119 0.77 24.04 15.06
N ILE A 120 0.17 23.09 14.33
CA ILE A 120 0.71 22.53 13.07
C ILE A 120 -0.02 23.11 11.86
N SER A 121 0.46 22.81 10.65
CA SER A 121 -0.20 23.22 9.40
C SER A 121 -1.65 22.73 9.37
N VAL A 122 -2.57 23.59 8.94
CA VAL A 122 -3.98 23.20 8.76
C VAL A 122 -4.18 22.19 7.63
N ARG A 123 -3.16 21.98 6.79
CA ARG A 123 -3.22 21.06 5.69
C ARG A 123 -3.09 19.60 6.13
N ASP A 124 -2.30 19.33 7.18
CA ASP A 124 -1.98 17.96 7.57
C ASP A 124 -1.52 17.16 6.34
N CYS A 125 -0.24 17.34 5.98
CA CYS A 125 0.29 16.90 4.68
C CYS A 125 0.63 15.41 4.71
N GLU A 126 -0.01 14.60 3.84
CA GLU A 126 0.12 13.15 3.85
C GLU A 126 0.77 12.60 2.57
N GLY A 127 0.13 12.74 1.44
CA GLY A 127 0.64 12.23 0.15
C GLY A 127 1.46 13.25 -0.62
N ILE A 128 2.51 12.80 -1.35
CA ILE A 128 3.32 13.65 -2.21
C ILE A 128 3.63 12.98 -3.55
N ALA A 129 3.53 13.73 -4.65
CA ALA A 129 3.93 13.28 -5.99
C ALA A 129 4.82 14.30 -6.68
N TYR A 130 5.90 13.84 -7.31
CA TYR A 130 6.70 14.67 -8.20
C TYR A 130 6.04 14.77 -9.58
N PHE A 131 5.96 15.97 -10.12
CA PHE A 131 5.39 16.27 -11.44
C PHE A 131 6.49 16.76 -12.40
N PRO A 132 7.16 15.84 -13.12
CA PRO A 132 8.29 16.18 -14.01
C PRO A 132 7.97 17.22 -15.07
N PRO A 133 6.75 17.29 -15.68
CA PRO A 133 6.47 18.27 -16.72
C PRO A 133 6.64 19.73 -16.27
N ALA A 134 6.44 20.02 -14.99
CA ALA A 134 6.64 21.36 -14.44
C ALA A 134 7.87 21.46 -13.51
N GLY A 135 8.49 20.33 -13.13
CA GLY A 135 9.56 20.30 -12.14
C GLY A 135 9.07 20.73 -10.76
N THR A 136 7.86 20.32 -10.37
CA THR A 136 7.17 20.71 -9.14
C THR A 136 6.73 19.45 -8.36
N VAL A 137 6.22 19.64 -7.15
CA VAL A 137 5.57 18.57 -6.39
C VAL A 137 4.12 18.94 -6.11
N PHE A 138 3.26 17.93 -6.04
CA PHE A 138 1.91 18.05 -5.52
C PHE A 138 1.85 17.39 -4.16
N ILE A 139 1.14 18.03 -3.23
CA ILE A 139 0.98 17.54 -1.84
C ILE A 139 -0.51 17.46 -1.52
N ALA A 140 -0.94 16.27 -1.11
CA ALA A 140 -2.28 16.04 -0.58
C ALA A 140 -2.33 16.47 0.88
N GLY A 141 -3.40 17.17 1.25
CA GLY A 141 -3.66 17.57 2.62
C GLY A 141 -4.91 16.87 3.14
N GLU A 142 -4.77 16.15 4.25
CA GLU A 142 -5.89 15.53 4.92
C GLU A 142 -6.80 16.56 5.58
N GLY A 143 -6.23 17.59 6.18
CA GLY A 143 -6.99 18.61 6.91
C GLY A 143 -7.84 19.51 6.03
N ASP A 144 -7.50 19.73 4.76
CA ASP A 144 -8.25 20.59 3.83
C ASP A 144 -8.85 19.85 2.62
N GLN A 145 -8.54 18.55 2.46
CA GLN A 145 -8.96 17.72 1.33
C GLN A 145 -8.60 18.32 -0.03
N LYS A 146 -7.45 18.99 -0.11
CA LYS A 146 -6.90 19.61 -1.31
C LYS A 146 -5.58 18.98 -1.71
N ILE A 147 -5.29 19.02 -3.00
CA ILE A 147 -4.00 18.57 -3.56
C ILE A 147 -3.40 19.76 -4.28
N LEU A 148 -2.45 20.43 -3.60
CA LEU A 148 -1.86 21.69 -4.05
C LEU A 148 -0.47 21.47 -4.65
N GLU A 149 -0.12 22.30 -5.64
CA GLU A 149 1.19 22.31 -6.27
C GLU A 149 2.16 23.26 -5.55
N TYR A 150 3.40 22.78 -5.35
CA TYR A 150 4.51 23.53 -4.77
C TYR A 150 5.73 23.49 -5.70
N ASN A 151 6.44 24.60 -5.79
CA ASN A 151 7.75 24.62 -6.44
C ASN A 151 8.79 23.92 -5.54
N MET A 152 9.99 23.70 -6.09
CA MET A 152 11.07 22.99 -5.37
C MET A 152 11.66 23.75 -4.17
N ASN A 153 11.18 24.97 -3.89
CA ASN A 153 11.50 25.72 -2.68
C ASN A 153 10.39 25.63 -1.62
N GLY A 154 9.34 24.80 -1.85
CA GLY A 154 8.23 24.61 -0.94
C GLY A 154 7.21 25.76 -0.94
N GLN A 155 7.18 26.60 -1.98
CA GLN A 155 6.19 27.67 -2.10
C GLN A 155 5.02 27.21 -2.97
N PRO A 156 3.76 27.46 -2.56
CA PRO A 156 2.60 27.17 -3.40
C PRO A 156 2.67 27.91 -4.74
N THR A 157 2.34 27.23 -5.83
CA THR A 157 2.29 27.84 -7.18
C THR A 157 0.94 28.50 -7.48
N GLY A 158 -0.07 28.22 -6.67
CA GLY A 158 -1.47 28.61 -6.90
C GLY A 158 -2.25 27.63 -7.79
N ARG A 159 -1.62 26.53 -8.22
CA ARG A 159 -2.29 25.45 -8.97
C ARG A 159 -2.68 24.32 -8.03
N GLU A 160 -3.79 23.64 -8.34
CA GLU A 160 -4.30 22.51 -7.55
C GLU A 160 -4.99 21.48 -8.46
N LEU A 161 -5.03 20.23 -8.07
CA LEU A 161 -5.90 19.24 -8.71
C LEU A 161 -7.36 19.58 -8.42
N THR A 162 -8.21 19.50 -9.43
CA THR A 162 -9.65 19.76 -9.29
C THR A 162 -10.31 18.54 -8.63
N VAL A 163 -10.29 18.51 -7.30
CA VAL A 163 -10.84 17.40 -6.52
C VAL A 163 -12.36 17.33 -6.66
N PRO A 164 -12.94 16.18 -7.06
CA PRO A 164 -14.40 16.01 -7.12
C PRO A 164 -15.07 16.23 -5.76
N LYS A 165 -16.25 16.85 -5.76
CA LYS A 165 -17.01 17.21 -4.54
C LYS A 165 -17.27 16.05 -3.59
N ILE A 166 -17.28 14.81 -4.11
CA ILE A 166 -17.49 13.60 -3.29
C ILE A 166 -16.39 13.41 -2.26
N PHE A 167 -15.17 13.93 -2.48
CA PHE A 167 -14.04 13.89 -1.54
C PHE A 167 -13.98 15.12 -0.62
N GLY A 168 -15.00 15.97 -0.60
CA GLY A 168 -15.04 17.15 0.26
C GLY A 168 -15.21 16.78 1.74
N LEU A 169 -14.75 17.67 2.63
CA LEU A 169 -14.75 17.48 4.10
C LEU A 169 -16.07 16.99 4.68
N GLY A 170 -17.22 17.39 4.11
CA GLY A 170 -18.54 16.91 4.56
C GLY A 170 -18.84 15.43 4.29
N ASN A 171 -17.96 14.73 3.56
CA ASN A 171 -18.11 13.30 3.22
C ASN A 171 -16.92 12.45 3.67
N ILE A 172 -15.98 13.03 4.41
CA ILE A 172 -14.80 12.36 4.98
C ILE A 172 -15.08 12.02 6.45
N VAL A 173 -14.69 10.84 6.87
CA VAL A 173 -14.54 10.54 8.31
C VAL A 173 -13.32 11.33 8.79
N PRO A 174 -13.40 12.13 9.85
CA PRO A 174 -12.26 12.90 10.34
C PRO A 174 -11.03 12.04 10.59
N ASN A 175 -9.86 12.51 10.15
CA ASN A 175 -8.57 11.81 10.15
C ASN A 175 -8.53 10.51 9.32
N TYR A 176 -9.33 10.43 8.25
CA TYR A 176 -9.33 9.34 7.26
C TYR A 176 -9.51 9.89 5.85
N GLY A 177 -8.94 11.07 5.61
CA GLY A 177 -9.01 11.78 4.34
C GLY A 177 -7.98 11.31 3.31
N PHE A 178 -7.44 12.26 2.54
CA PHE A 178 -6.38 11.94 1.57
C PHE A 178 -5.08 11.60 2.27
N GLU A 179 -4.64 10.35 2.13
CA GLU A 179 -3.35 9.85 2.61
C GLU A 179 -2.33 9.70 1.47
N SER A 180 -2.78 9.35 0.29
CA SER A 180 -1.93 8.91 -0.79
C SER A 180 -1.92 9.88 -1.98
N LEU A 181 -0.75 9.97 -2.66
CA LEU A 181 -0.66 10.68 -3.92
C LEU A 181 0.49 10.15 -4.77
N ALA A 182 0.18 9.73 -5.99
CA ALA A 182 1.19 9.27 -6.95
C ALA A 182 1.00 9.91 -8.32
N TYR A 183 2.09 10.07 -9.08
CA TYR A 183 2.06 10.46 -10.48
C TYR A 183 2.77 9.42 -11.35
N CYS A 184 2.12 9.01 -12.43
CA CYS A 184 2.70 8.13 -13.44
C CYS A 184 3.12 8.93 -14.68
N PRO A 185 4.43 9.11 -14.93
CA PRO A 185 4.90 9.87 -16.07
C PRO A 185 4.54 9.26 -17.44
N THR A 186 4.40 7.94 -17.49
CA THR A 186 4.11 7.22 -18.75
C THR A 186 2.65 7.35 -19.18
N THR A 187 1.73 7.33 -18.22
CA THR A 187 0.29 7.46 -18.49
C THR A 187 -0.22 8.89 -18.32
N HIS A 188 0.64 9.82 -17.88
CA HIS A 188 0.29 11.21 -17.61
C HIS A 188 -0.89 11.34 -16.65
N ARG A 189 -0.83 10.63 -15.50
CA ARG A 189 -1.93 10.59 -14.53
C ARG A 189 -1.45 10.68 -13.09
N PHE A 190 -2.13 11.53 -12.33
CA PHE A 190 -2.11 11.49 -10.88
C PHE A 190 -3.13 10.47 -10.37
N TRP A 191 -2.85 9.91 -9.20
CA TRP A 191 -3.70 8.96 -8.49
C TRP A 191 -3.72 9.29 -7.01
N THR A 192 -4.92 9.21 -6.41
CA THR A 192 -5.14 9.37 -4.98
C THR A 192 -6.32 8.53 -4.51
N THR A 193 -6.40 8.33 -3.21
CA THR A 193 -7.58 7.79 -2.50
C THR A 193 -7.62 8.35 -1.09
N THR A 194 -8.75 8.20 -0.43
CA THR A 194 -8.86 8.42 1.02
C THR A 194 -8.35 7.21 1.78
N GLU A 195 -7.92 7.39 3.02
CA GLU A 195 -7.49 6.30 3.87
C GLU A 195 -8.62 5.29 4.10
N SER A 196 -9.82 5.80 4.36
CA SER A 196 -10.98 4.97 4.67
C SER A 196 -12.19 5.29 3.79
N THR A 197 -13.28 4.56 4.02
CA THR A 197 -14.56 4.67 3.31
C THR A 197 -15.14 6.07 3.46
N LEU A 198 -15.60 6.68 2.36
CA LEU A 198 -16.36 7.92 2.40
C LEU A 198 -17.71 7.70 3.09
N LEU A 199 -18.20 8.70 3.85
CA LEU A 199 -19.50 8.62 4.54
C LEU A 199 -20.66 8.23 3.63
N LYS A 200 -20.64 8.67 2.36
CA LYS A 200 -21.59 8.26 1.35
C LYS A 200 -21.52 6.77 1.01
N ASP A 201 -20.34 6.18 1.07
CA ASP A 201 -20.07 4.81 0.62
C ASP A 201 -20.18 3.77 1.74
N GLY A 202 -20.46 4.21 2.98
CA GLY A 202 -20.69 3.32 4.11
C GLY A 202 -19.88 3.68 5.34
N ASN A 203 -19.78 2.71 6.25
CA ASN A 203 -19.01 2.87 7.47
C ASN A 203 -17.54 2.55 7.20
N ALA A 204 -16.65 3.30 7.82
CA ALA A 204 -15.23 2.96 7.88
C ALA A 204 -15.01 1.74 8.78
N ALA A 205 -14.17 0.82 8.35
CA ALA A 205 -13.71 -0.28 9.18
C ALA A 205 -12.94 0.25 10.39
N GLY A 206 -13.33 -0.13 11.60
CA GLY A 206 -12.70 0.38 12.82
C GLY A 206 -13.43 -0.05 14.09
N PRO A 207 -13.02 0.49 15.25
CA PRO A 207 -13.56 0.09 16.55
C PRO A 207 -15.07 0.29 16.69
N MET A 208 -15.62 1.29 15.99
CA MET A 208 -17.06 1.58 16.02
C MET A 208 -17.88 0.70 15.08
N HIS A 209 -17.22 0.07 14.11
CA HIS A 209 -17.87 -0.72 13.07
C HIS A 209 -17.09 -2.03 12.85
N PRO A 210 -17.07 -2.94 13.84
CA PRO A 210 -16.31 -4.18 13.78
C PRO A 210 -16.83 -5.09 12.66
N GLY A 211 -15.92 -5.67 11.89
CA GLY A 211 -16.25 -6.57 10.78
C GLY A 211 -16.62 -5.87 9.47
N GLU A 212 -16.68 -4.55 9.44
CA GLU A 212 -16.83 -3.79 8.19
C GLU A 212 -15.60 -3.92 7.30
N GLN A 213 -15.79 -3.63 6.03
CA GLN A 213 -14.75 -3.67 5.01
C GLN A 213 -14.70 -2.32 4.30
N ASN A 214 -13.53 -1.70 4.27
CA ASN A 214 -13.39 -0.42 3.61
C ASN A 214 -13.63 -0.52 2.10
N LEU A 215 -14.51 0.36 1.59
CA LEU A 215 -14.83 0.53 0.18
C LEU A 215 -14.33 1.90 -0.25
N LEU A 216 -13.34 1.93 -1.13
CA LEU A 216 -12.62 3.14 -1.50
C LEU A 216 -12.83 3.51 -2.97
N ARG A 217 -12.50 4.76 -3.30
CA ARG A 217 -12.52 5.29 -4.66
C ARG A 217 -11.12 5.73 -5.04
N LEU A 218 -10.46 4.98 -5.94
CA LEU A 218 -9.21 5.42 -6.54
C LEU A 218 -9.56 6.47 -7.60
N GLN A 219 -9.13 7.71 -7.38
CA GLN A 219 -9.37 8.85 -8.26
C GLN A 219 -8.15 9.15 -9.11
N SER A 220 -8.34 9.35 -10.42
CA SER A 220 -7.27 9.81 -11.31
C SER A 220 -7.53 11.18 -11.88
N PHE A 221 -6.40 11.92 -12.17
CA PHE A 221 -6.41 13.23 -12.81
C PHE A 221 -5.41 13.26 -13.95
N ARG A 222 -5.61 14.17 -14.93
CA ARG A 222 -4.68 14.41 -16.04
C ARG A 222 -3.65 15.49 -15.69
N ASP A 223 -2.69 15.69 -16.59
CA ASP A 223 -1.68 16.76 -16.51
C ASP A 223 -2.28 18.17 -16.55
N ASP A 224 -3.52 18.32 -17.06
CA ASP A 224 -4.29 19.57 -17.01
C ASP A 224 -5.00 19.77 -15.66
N LEU A 225 -4.72 18.90 -14.69
CA LEU A 225 -5.20 18.92 -13.30
C LEU A 225 -6.70 18.63 -13.14
N LEU A 226 -7.36 18.16 -14.19
CA LEU A 226 -8.79 17.81 -14.17
C LEU A 226 -9.00 16.33 -13.84
N PRO A 227 -10.07 15.98 -13.10
CA PRO A 227 -10.40 14.59 -12.81
C PRO A 227 -10.80 13.83 -14.08
N ILE A 228 -10.41 12.54 -14.17
CA ILE A 228 -10.75 11.69 -15.33
C ILE A 228 -11.70 10.57 -14.92
N ALA A 229 -11.26 9.72 -13.97
CA ALA A 229 -11.93 8.46 -13.68
C ALA A 229 -11.82 8.11 -12.22
N GLN A 230 -12.84 7.41 -11.73
CA GLN A 230 -12.86 6.74 -10.44
C GLN A 230 -12.98 5.23 -10.65
N TYR A 231 -12.37 4.47 -9.74
CA TYR A 231 -12.43 3.02 -9.71
C TYR A 231 -12.77 2.55 -8.31
N ALA A 232 -13.67 1.56 -8.20
CA ALA A 232 -14.04 0.99 -6.91
C ALA A 232 -12.94 0.03 -6.43
N TYR A 233 -12.39 0.28 -5.26
CA TYR A 233 -11.43 -0.58 -4.60
C TYR A 233 -12.02 -1.11 -3.30
N ARG A 234 -11.86 -2.43 -3.06
CA ARG A 234 -12.30 -3.07 -1.81
C ARG A 234 -11.07 -3.57 -1.08
N MET A 235 -10.87 -3.06 0.13
CA MET A 235 -9.81 -3.55 0.99
C MET A 235 -10.09 -4.99 1.44
N ASP A 236 -9.05 -5.70 1.86
CA ASP A 236 -9.23 -6.93 2.62
C ASP A 236 -9.99 -6.64 3.93
N ARG A 237 -10.46 -7.67 4.60
CA ARG A 237 -10.94 -7.52 5.98
C ARG A 237 -9.73 -7.40 6.91
N GLY A 238 -9.83 -6.54 7.92
CA GLY A 238 -8.87 -6.51 9.01
C GLY A 238 -8.87 -7.81 9.80
N LYS A 239 -7.81 -8.05 10.55
CA LYS A 239 -7.62 -9.28 11.35
C LYS A 239 -7.84 -9.07 12.84
N ALA A 240 -7.90 -7.81 13.31
CA ALA A 240 -8.12 -7.53 14.72
C ALA A 240 -9.53 -7.98 15.14
N ASP A 241 -9.59 -8.90 16.11
CA ASP A 241 -10.85 -9.38 16.69
C ASP A 241 -11.36 -8.43 17.78
N ASP A 242 -10.46 -7.70 18.45
CA ASP A 242 -10.77 -6.68 19.44
C ASP A 242 -10.26 -5.32 18.97
N PHE A 243 -11.17 -4.47 18.59
CA PHE A 243 -10.90 -3.10 18.22
C PHE A 243 -10.73 -2.25 19.48
N GLY A 244 -9.62 -2.43 20.18
CA GLY A 244 -9.31 -1.60 21.34
C GLY A 244 -9.31 -0.10 21.02
N LYS A 245 -8.73 0.71 21.89
CA LYS A 245 -8.82 2.18 21.80
C LYS A 245 -8.11 2.79 20.59
N ILE A 246 -7.10 2.10 20.03
CA ILE A 246 -6.32 2.59 18.88
C ILE A 246 -6.17 1.47 17.87
N TYR A 247 -6.93 1.58 16.80
CA TYR A 247 -6.88 0.70 15.65
C TYR A 247 -7.07 1.54 14.39
N VAL A 248 -6.13 1.47 13.49
CA VAL A 248 -6.18 2.19 12.20
C VAL A 248 -6.06 1.18 11.07
N TYR A 249 -7.03 1.19 10.18
CA TYR A 249 -7.07 0.29 9.04
C TYR A 249 -7.51 1.01 7.78
N GLY A 250 -6.57 1.24 6.87
CA GLY A 250 -6.81 2.04 5.67
C GLY A 250 -5.79 1.79 4.58
N VAL A 251 -5.99 2.47 3.45
CA VAL A 251 -4.98 2.62 2.41
C VAL A 251 -4.09 3.80 2.78
N SER A 252 -2.85 3.53 3.10
CA SER A 252 -1.90 4.57 3.49
C SER A 252 -1.13 5.15 2.30
N GLU A 253 -0.92 4.41 1.20
CA GLU A 253 -0.22 4.97 0.04
C GLU A 253 -0.54 4.21 -1.25
N ILE A 254 -0.38 4.93 -2.36
CA ILE A 254 -0.40 4.41 -3.73
C ILE A 254 0.92 4.74 -4.42
N ALA A 255 1.53 3.77 -5.09
CA ALA A 255 2.63 4.02 -6.03
C ALA A 255 2.23 3.58 -7.44
N THR A 256 2.80 4.22 -8.45
CA THR A 256 2.55 3.89 -9.86
C THR A 256 3.70 3.09 -10.45
N LEU A 257 3.37 2.05 -11.22
CA LEU A 257 4.36 1.33 -12.05
C LEU A 257 4.49 2.01 -13.43
N PRO A 258 5.63 1.85 -14.11
CA PRO A 258 5.85 2.48 -15.43
C PRO A 258 4.83 2.09 -16.50
N ASP A 259 4.17 0.94 -16.37
CA ASP A 259 3.12 0.46 -17.29
C ASP A 259 1.72 0.96 -16.95
N GLY A 260 1.58 1.79 -15.91
CA GLY A 260 0.32 2.39 -15.48
C GLY A 260 -0.48 1.56 -14.48
N ARG A 261 0.00 0.38 -14.09
CA ARG A 261 -0.56 -0.35 -12.93
C ARG A 261 -0.22 0.38 -11.64
N LEU A 262 -1.01 0.11 -10.60
CA LEU A 262 -0.85 0.73 -9.29
C LEU A 262 -0.46 -0.31 -8.25
N LEU A 263 0.37 0.10 -7.31
CA LEU A 263 0.59 -0.60 -6.05
C LEU A 263 -0.19 0.17 -4.98
N VAL A 264 -1.02 -0.55 -4.23
CA VAL A 264 -1.87 0.00 -3.16
C VAL A 264 -1.45 -0.65 -1.86
N MET A 265 -1.06 0.15 -0.88
CA MET A 265 -0.67 -0.32 0.45
C MET A 265 -1.86 -0.25 1.42
N GLU A 266 -2.36 -1.42 1.82
CA GLU A 266 -3.31 -1.56 2.93
C GLU A 266 -2.52 -1.72 4.23
N ARG A 267 -2.73 -0.80 5.18
CA ARG A 267 -2.07 -0.79 6.49
C ARG A 267 -3.08 -1.10 7.59
N GLU A 268 -2.74 -2.03 8.46
CA GLU A 268 -3.48 -2.38 9.67
C GLU A 268 -2.58 -2.17 10.89
N ALA A 269 -2.78 -1.08 11.62
CA ALA A 269 -2.08 -0.77 12.85
C ALA A 269 -2.98 -1.07 14.05
N ASP A 270 -2.64 -2.10 14.81
CA ASP A 270 -3.37 -2.55 16.00
C ASP A 270 -2.56 -2.26 17.26
N ILE A 271 -3.03 -1.30 18.06
CA ILE A 271 -2.45 -0.87 19.34
C ILE A 271 -3.46 -1.10 20.48
N SER A 272 -4.48 -1.92 20.23
CA SER A 272 -5.63 -2.16 21.12
C SER A 272 -5.23 -2.60 22.52
N ASN A 273 -4.22 -3.43 22.65
CA ASN A 273 -3.76 -3.99 23.93
C ASN A 273 -2.58 -3.21 24.53
N GLY A 274 -2.37 -1.97 24.06
CA GLY A 274 -1.27 -1.11 24.47
C GLY A 274 0.02 -1.34 23.68
N TYR A 275 0.99 -0.45 23.88
CA TYR A 275 2.18 -0.36 23.03
C TYR A 275 3.02 -1.64 22.98
N LEU A 276 3.18 -2.36 24.09
CA LEU A 276 4.03 -3.55 24.16
C LEU A 276 3.46 -4.79 23.45
N SER A 277 2.23 -4.72 22.98
CA SER A 277 1.59 -5.79 22.18
C SER A 277 1.15 -5.31 20.80
N SER A 278 1.54 -4.08 20.43
CA SER A 278 1.14 -3.49 19.15
C SER A 278 1.81 -4.18 17.97
N GLN A 279 1.10 -4.18 16.86
CA GLN A 279 1.57 -4.67 15.58
C GLN A 279 1.07 -3.77 14.44
N CYS A 280 1.85 -3.70 13.37
CA CYS A 280 1.44 -3.07 12.13
C CYS A 280 1.67 -4.05 10.99
N THR A 281 0.59 -4.42 10.31
CA THR A 281 0.62 -5.29 9.13
C THR A 281 0.35 -4.47 7.89
N CYS A 282 1.26 -4.54 6.93
CA CYS A 282 1.09 -3.95 5.61
C CYS A 282 0.93 -5.04 4.56
N LYS A 283 -0.02 -4.83 3.65
CA LYS A 283 -0.20 -5.64 2.45
C LYS A 283 -0.10 -4.72 1.25
N ILE A 284 0.70 -5.08 0.27
CA ILE A 284 0.82 -4.33 -0.97
C ILE A 284 0.14 -5.13 -2.08
N PHE A 285 -0.88 -4.53 -2.66
CA PHE A 285 -1.63 -5.11 -3.77
C PHE A 285 -1.32 -4.38 -5.07
N MET A 286 -1.22 -5.12 -6.15
CA MET A 286 -1.19 -4.57 -7.49
C MET A 286 -2.58 -4.60 -8.09
N VAL A 287 -3.00 -3.49 -8.72
CA VAL A 287 -4.24 -3.37 -9.48
C VAL A 287 -3.97 -2.76 -10.87
N ASN A 288 -4.83 -3.09 -11.83
CA ASN A 288 -4.71 -2.57 -13.19
C ASN A 288 -5.95 -1.72 -13.56
N PRO A 289 -5.82 -0.38 -13.58
CA PRO A 289 -6.92 0.49 -13.97
C PRO A 289 -7.41 0.24 -15.41
N GLN A 290 -6.55 -0.23 -16.32
CA GLN A 290 -6.91 -0.49 -17.72
C GLN A 290 -7.83 -1.70 -17.87
N GLU A 291 -7.82 -2.61 -16.89
CA GLU A 291 -8.67 -3.82 -16.85
C GLU A 291 -9.86 -3.66 -15.88
N SER A 292 -10.06 -2.45 -15.35
CA SER A 292 -11.03 -2.20 -14.28
C SER A 292 -12.22 -1.38 -14.78
N TRP A 293 -13.39 -1.59 -14.16
CA TRP A 293 -14.59 -0.82 -14.44
C TRP A 293 -14.50 0.60 -13.84
N MET A 294 -14.70 1.61 -14.68
CA MET A 294 -14.87 2.98 -14.19
C MET A 294 -16.22 3.14 -13.51
N ILE A 295 -16.23 3.90 -12.43
CA ILE A 295 -17.42 4.34 -11.72
C ILE A 295 -17.49 5.88 -11.76
N ASP A 296 -18.61 6.43 -11.35
CA ASP A 296 -18.78 7.87 -11.17
C ASP A 296 -19.14 8.24 -9.72
N SER A 297 -19.22 9.53 -9.44
CA SER A 297 -19.54 10.03 -8.10
C SER A 297 -20.96 9.68 -7.62
N SER A 298 -21.88 9.27 -8.52
CA SER A 298 -23.24 8.85 -8.16
C SER A 298 -23.33 7.38 -7.76
N THR A 299 -22.36 6.56 -8.16
CA THR A 299 -22.31 5.11 -7.88
C THR A 299 -22.35 4.86 -6.38
N ASP A 300 -23.23 3.95 -5.96
CA ASP A 300 -23.34 3.46 -4.58
C ASP A 300 -22.44 2.22 -4.42
N LEU A 301 -21.33 2.36 -3.71
CA LEU A 301 -20.36 1.25 -3.58
C LEU A 301 -20.91 0.09 -2.74
N GLN A 302 -21.86 0.33 -1.85
CA GLN A 302 -22.47 -0.74 -1.05
C GLN A 302 -23.34 -1.67 -1.90
N LYS A 303 -23.90 -1.15 -3.00
CA LYS A 303 -24.74 -1.89 -3.95
C LYS A 303 -24.02 -2.32 -5.22
N LEU A 304 -22.74 -1.95 -5.34
CA LEU A 304 -21.96 -2.27 -6.54
C LEU A 304 -21.73 -3.79 -6.63
N ASP A 305 -21.93 -4.32 -7.84
CA ASP A 305 -21.60 -5.73 -8.13
C ASP A 305 -20.14 -6.02 -7.71
N PRO A 306 -19.90 -7.07 -6.89
CA PRO A 306 -18.55 -7.46 -6.47
C PRO A 306 -17.52 -7.57 -7.59
N ASN A 307 -17.95 -7.96 -8.80
CA ASN A 307 -17.09 -8.10 -9.98
C ASN A 307 -16.68 -6.76 -10.62
N LYS A 308 -17.27 -5.65 -10.20
CA LYS A 308 -16.92 -4.30 -10.66
C LYS A 308 -15.88 -3.60 -9.80
N PHE A 309 -15.55 -4.18 -8.64
CA PHE A 309 -14.38 -3.73 -7.90
C PHE A 309 -13.10 -4.17 -8.62
N MET A 310 -12.05 -3.36 -8.49
CA MET A 310 -10.75 -3.69 -9.06
C MET A 310 -10.28 -5.06 -8.58
N THR A 311 -9.82 -5.89 -9.52
CA THR A 311 -9.11 -7.12 -9.20
C THR A 311 -7.75 -6.77 -8.65
N LYS A 312 -7.39 -7.32 -7.49
CA LYS A 312 -6.11 -7.05 -6.84
C LYS A 312 -5.27 -8.32 -6.68
N ARG A 313 -3.96 -8.18 -6.88
CA ARG A 313 -2.98 -9.25 -6.69
C ARG A 313 -2.03 -8.88 -5.56
N LEU A 314 -1.93 -9.72 -4.53
CA LEU A 314 -1.00 -9.53 -3.43
C LEU A 314 0.45 -9.64 -3.92
N ILE A 315 1.25 -8.61 -3.67
CA ILE A 315 2.68 -8.52 -4.06
C ILE A 315 3.58 -8.73 -2.86
N ALA A 316 3.21 -8.15 -1.71
CA ALA A 316 3.97 -8.30 -0.48
C ALA A 316 3.06 -8.25 0.74
N THR A 317 3.49 -8.90 1.81
CA THR A 317 2.92 -8.74 3.15
C THR A 317 4.03 -8.84 4.18
N PHE A 318 3.99 -7.96 5.18
CA PHE A 318 4.92 -7.99 6.30
C PHE A 318 4.27 -7.40 7.55
N THR A 319 4.74 -7.82 8.72
CA THR A 319 4.24 -7.35 10.01
C THR A 319 5.40 -6.91 10.89
N THR A 320 5.25 -5.76 11.52
CA THR A 320 6.18 -5.20 12.50
C THR A 320 5.54 -5.23 13.88
N HIS A 321 6.35 -5.31 14.94
CA HIS A 321 5.84 -5.55 16.28
C HIS A 321 6.53 -4.67 17.33
N MET A 322 5.80 -4.32 18.39
CA MET A 322 6.36 -3.81 19.63
C MET A 322 6.13 -4.83 20.73
N THR A 323 7.14 -5.64 21.01
CA THR A 323 7.16 -6.61 22.11
C THR A 323 8.43 -6.41 22.93
N PRO A 324 8.55 -7.01 24.14
CA PRO A 324 9.80 -6.95 24.90
C PRO A 324 11.03 -7.46 24.14
N PHE A 325 10.82 -8.34 23.15
CA PHE A 325 11.89 -8.95 22.36
C PHE A 325 12.03 -8.39 20.95
N LYS A 326 10.96 -7.80 20.39
CA LYS A 326 10.94 -7.15 19.07
C LYS A 326 10.44 -5.73 19.21
N GLN A 327 11.34 -4.77 19.07
CA GLN A 327 11.05 -3.34 19.16
C GLN A 327 11.22 -2.71 17.78
N ASN A 328 10.48 -3.23 16.80
CA ASN A 328 10.59 -2.84 15.41
C ASN A 328 9.24 -2.45 14.80
N PHE A 329 8.26 -2.09 15.63
CA PHE A 329 6.99 -1.55 15.16
C PHE A 329 7.25 -0.34 14.27
N ALA A 330 6.62 -0.33 13.10
CA ALA A 330 6.72 0.74 12.12
C ALA A 330 5.35 0.92 11.47
N ASN A 331 4.83 2.13 11.57
CA ASN A 331 3.61 2.58 10.91
C ASN A 331 3.99 3.10 9.52
N TYR A 332 3.89 2.24 8.48
CA TYR A 332 4.27 2.64 7.13
C TYR A 332 3.16 3.44 6.48
N GLU A 333 3.51 4.63 6.00
CA GLU A 333 2.58 5.57 5.37
C GLU A 333 3.00 5.94 3.95
N GLY A 334 4.30 6.16 3.69
CA GLY A 334 4.77 6.51 2.35
C GLY A 334 5.37 5.34 1.58
N MET A 335 5.17 5.34 0.26
CA MET A 335 5.67 4.32 -0.66
C MET A 335 5.96 4.89 -2.05
N CYS A 336 7.17 4.68 -2.58
CA CYS A 336 7.50 5.06 -3.97
C CYS A 336 8.47 4.07 -4.61
N LEU A 337 8.61 4.15 -5.93
CA LEU A 337 9.65 3.40 -6.62
C LEU A 337 11.04 3.93 -6.22
N GLY A 338 11.92 3.02 -5.86
CA GLY A 338 13.32 3.29 -5.59
C GLY A 338 14.20 3.05 -6.83
N ARG A 339 15.45 2.65 -6.60
CA ARG A 339 16.41 2.37 -7.66
C ARG A 339 16.03 1.13 -8.48
N GLN A 340 16.15 1.19 -9.80
CA GLN A 340 16.20 0.00 -10.63
C GLN A 340 17.56 -0.68 -10.49
N LEU A 341 17.54 -2.00 -10.27
CA LEU A 341 18.74 -2.81 -10.09
C LEU A 341 19.43 -3.12 -11.44
N ASN A 342 20.70 -3.53 -11.37
CA ASN A 342 21.47 -3.89 -12.56
C ASN A 342 20.86 -5.05 -13.36
N ASP A 343 20.06 -5.89 -12.74
CA ASP A 343 19.35 -7.01 -13.38
C ASP A 343 17.97 -6.62 -13.94
N GLY A 344 17.61 -5.34 -13.86
CA GLY A 344 16.37 -4.77 -14.37
C GLY A 344 15.21 -4.75 -13.37
N ARG A 345 15.30 -5.47 -12.24
CA ARG A 345 14.23 -5.46 -11.23
C ARG A 345 14.11 -4.09 -10.57
N GLN A 346 12.89 -3.74 -10.23
CA GLN A 346 12.56 -2.47 -9.59
C GLN A 346 12.52 -2.63 -8.07
N THR A 347 13.11 -1.68 -7.33
CA THR A 347 12.90 -1.60 -5.88
C THR A 347 11.72 -0.70 -5.54
N LEU A 348 11.12 -0.96 -4.38
CA LEU A 348 10.09 -0.16 -3.76
C LEU A 348 10.60 0.30 -2.40
N LEU A 349 10.59 1.59 -2.15
CA LEU A 349 10.92 2.20 -0.88
C LEU A 349 9.66 2.50 -0.10
N LEU A 350 9.67 2.16 1.20
CA LEU A 350 8.61 2.54 2.14
C LEU A 350 9.23 3.34 3.27
N ILE A 351 8.53 4.37 3.73
CA ILE A 351 8.90 5.18 4.89
C ILE A 351 7.80 5.07 5.95
N SER A 352 8.19 5.09 7.23
CA SER A 352 7.24 4.99 8.34
C SER A 352 7.17 6.27 9.16
N ASP A 353 6.00 6.51 9.74
CA ASP A 353 5.78 7.53 10.76
C ASP A 353 6.07 6.96 12.15
N SER A 354 6.84 7.71 12.95
CA SER A 354 7.18 7.39 14.33
C SER A 354 6.26 8.05 15.36
N GLN A 355 5.24 8.79 14.94
CA GLN A 355 4.41 9.60 15.83
C GLN A 355 5.25 10.50 16.76
N GLY A 356 6.25 11.20 16.16
CA GLY A 356 7.19 12.06 16.89
C GLY A 356 8.13 11.31 17.83
N GLY A 357 8.39 10.03 17.58
CA GLY A 357 9.15 9.18 18.49
C GLY A 357 8.36 8.81 19.75
N TYR A 358 7.04 8.67 19.63
CA TYR A 358 6.16 8.35 20.74
C TYR A 358 6.67 7.15 21.54
N GLY A 359 6.56 7.24 22.87
CA GLY A 359 7.05 6.21 23.81
C GLY A 359 8.04 6.76 24.81
N LYS A 360 8.59 5.90 25.69
CA LYS A 360 9.57 6.29 26.70
C LYS A 360 10.70 5.27 26.80
N GLY A 361 11.92 5.76 27.01
CA GLY A 361 13.10 4.94 27.22
C GLY A 361 13.42 4.02 26.01
N PRO A 362 13.69 2.74 26.21
CA PRO A 362 14.00 1.84 25.10
C PRO A 362 12.78 1.51 24.22
N VAL A 363 11.56 1.78 24.70
CA VAL A 363 10.31 1.53 23.99
C VAL A 363 9.80 2.85 23.44
N HIS A 364 10.39 3.30 22.32
CA HIS A 364 9.93 4.46 21.56
C HIS A 364 9.86 4.10 20.08
N LEU A 365 8.93 4.74 19.37
CA LEU A 365 8.80 4.56 17.94
C LEU A 365 9.97 5.22 17.20
N LYS A 366 10.32 4.67 16.05
CA LYS A 366 11.39 5.16 15.19
C LYS A 366 10.85 5.25 13.78
N ASP A 367 11.36 6.19 13.02
CA ASP A 367 11.18 6.22 11.59
C ASP A 367 12.08 5.19 10.93
N TYR A 368 11.50 4.41 10.05
CA TYR A 368 12.19 3.36 9.30
C TYR A 368 12.06 3.61 7.81
N ILE A 369 13.06 3.14 7.08
CA ILE A 369 12.97 2.92 5.66
C ILE A 369 13.04 1.42 5.39
N ARG A 370 12.15 0.91 4.54
CA ARG A 370 12.10 -0.49 4.12
C ARG A 370 12.26 -0.58 2.62
N VAL A 371 12.90 -1.65 2.16
CA VAL A 371 13.06 -1.92 0.73
C VAL A 371 12.43 -3.26 0.39
N LEU A 372 11.62 -3.25 -0.65
CA LEU A 372 11.17 -4.45 -1.33
C LEU A 372 11.76 -4.47 -2.74
N ILE A 373 12.18 -5.65 -3.22
CA ILE A 373 12.49 -5.85 -4.64
C ILE A 373 11.25 -6.44 -5.28
N LEU A 374 10.66 -5.72 -6.22
CA LEU A 374 9.45 -6.15 -6.90
C LEU A 374 9.75 -7.36 -7.80
N PRO A 375 8.79 -8.29 -7.95
CA PRO A 375 8.90 -9.37 -8.92
C PRO A 375 8.90 -8.82 -10.35
N ASP A 376 9.37 -9.60 -11.30
CA ASP A 376 9.18 -9.32 -12.72
C ASP A 376 7.69 -9.41 -13.06
N PHE A 377 7.16 -8.40 -13.76
CA PHE A 377 5.74 -8.26 -14.08
C PHE A 377 5.44 -8.46 -15.57
#